data_3fae54c0eb7fcd7e8cfe1b145aa5c732
#
_entry.id   3fae54c0eb7fcd7e8cfe1b145aa5c732
#
_cell.length_a   1.000
_cell.length_b   1.000
_cell.length_c   1.000
_cell.angle_alpha   90.00
_cell.angle_beta   90.00
_cell.angle_gamma   90.00
#
_symmetry.space_group_name_H-M   'P 1'
#
loop_
_entity.id
_entity.type
_entity.pdbx_description
1 polymer ?
#
loop_
_entity_poly.entity_id
_entity_poly.type
_entity_poly.pdbx_seq_one_letter_code
_entity_poly.pdbx_strand_id
1 'polypeptide(L)'
;GHTGLGITRQYRDGSLLNPRLWVMPVTPYGNYATFEEFQDFNVPKAEVIDWYRSMVDFGLTYNTARLVYAHPPGAYEWLDVTRNFIAYGNSKGANRFRWYTIERLADFMAKRDQVRWSQTPLPTGALQVVASHPSSLAEMVWSVPKDRYLKPTSVTGATVSDGGAFWLVKARAVGTLRFQLKPNPNYRPA
;
A
#
# COMPACT_ATOMS: atom_id res chain seq x y z
N GLY A 1 -3.69 -21.37 3.39
CA GLY A 1 -4.12 -20.22 2.62
C GLY A 1 -2.99 -19.20 2.52
N HIS A 2 -2.82 -18.60 1.37
CA HIS A 2 -1.76 -17.61 1.12
C HIS A 2 -2.18 -16.23 1.60
N THR A 3 -2.33 -16.06 2.88
CA THR A 3 -2.72 -14.79 3.51
C THR A 3 -1.68 -13.68 3.36
N GLY A 4 -0.48 -14.02 2.87
CA GLY A 4 0.60 -13.08 2.65
C GLY A 4 0.55 -12.30 1.34
N LEU A 5 -0.25 -12.73 0.37
CA LEU A 5 -0.30 -12.11 -0.94
C LEU A 5 -1.19 -10.86 -0.95
N GLY A 6 -0.62 -9.75 -1.38
CA GLY A 6 -1.38 -8.55 -1.74
C GLY A 6 -2.05 -8.72 -3.11
N ILE A 7 -2.47 -7.58 -3.70
CA ILE A 7 -3.01 -7.60 -5.07
C ILE A 7 -1.96 -8.08 -6.07
N THR A 8 -2.33 -8.97 -6.96
CA THR A 8 -1.46 -9.58 -7.97
C THR A 8 -2.16 -9.75 -9.31
N ARG A 9 -1.39 -10.10 -10.34
CA ARG A 9 -1.92 -10.53 -11.64
C ARG A 9 -2.23 -12.04 -11.59
N GLN A 10 -3.11 -12.48 -12.48
CA GLN A 10 -3.40 -13.90 -12.65
C GLN A 10 -2.39 -14.55 -13.58
N TYR A 11 -1.70 -15.57 -13.08
CA TYR A 11 -0.74 -16.37 -13.83
C TYR A 11 -1.20 -17.84 -13.89
N ARG A 12 -0.87 -18.48 -15.00
CA ARG A 12 -0.99 -19.92 -15.17
C ARG A 12 0.32 -20.45 -15.81
N ASP A 13 0.95 -21.40 -15.19
CA ASP A 13 2.22 -22.00 -15.65
C ASP A 13 3.28 -20.95 -16.02
N GLY A 14 3.40 -19.91 -15.18
CA GLY A 14 4.33 -18.80 -15.40
C GLY A 14 3.88 -17.74 -16.42
N SER A 15 2.77 -17.98 -17.13
CA SER A 15 2.24 -17.08 -18.15
C SER A 15 1.14 -16.19 -17.59
N LEU A 16 1.19 -14.88 -17.92
CA LEU A 16 0.17 -13.93 -17.57
C LEU A 16 -1.10 -14.19 -18.39
N LEU A 17 -2.20 -14.59 -17.74
CA LEU A 17 -3.45 -14.95 -18.41
C LEU A 17 -4.19 -13.74 -18.95
N ASN A 18 -4.36 -12.72 -18.12
CA ASN A 18 -5.04 -11.48 -18.50
C ASN A 18 -4.34 -10.27 -17.89
N PRO A 19 -3.72 -9.41 -18.72
CA PRO A 19 -3.01 -8.22 -18.22
C PRO A 19 -3.93 -7.15 -17.62
N ARG A 20 -5.25 -7.26 -17.80
CA ARG A 20 -6.22 -6.32 -17.23
C ARG A 20 -6.85 -6.83 -15.93
N LEU A 21 -6.67 -8.11 -15.60
CA LEU A 21 -7.28 -8.72 -14.41
C LEU A 21 -6.32 -8.63 -13.22
N TRP A 22 -6.77 -7.97 -12.17
CA TRP A 22 -6.13 -7.96 -10.87
C TRP A 22 -6.87 -8.90 -9.93
N VAL A 23 -6.13 -9.69 -9.18
CA VAL A 23 -6.65 -10.62 -8.17
C VAL A 23 -6.20 -10.15 -6.81
N MET A 24 -7.14 -9.98 -5.90
CA MET A 24 -6.86 -9.65 -4.51
C MET A 24 -7.52 -10.71 -3.62
N PRO A 25 -6.71 -11.51 -2.91
CA PRO A 25 -7.26 -12.52 -2.01
C PRO A 25 -7.92 -11.85 -0.80
N VAL A 26 -9.08 -12.37 -0.42
CA VAL A 26 -9.71 -12.03 0.86
C VAL A 26 -8.82 -12.54 1.99
N THR A 27 -8.69 -11.76 3.04
CA THR A 27 -7.91 -12.13 4.23
C THR A 27 -8.86 -12.71 5.28
N PRO A 28 -8.90 -14.04 5.47
CA PRO A 28 -9.82 -14.67 6.41
C PRO A 28 -9.31 -14.61 7.85
N TYR A 29 -10.20 -14.65 8.82
CA TYR A 29 -9.93 -14.99 10.21
C TYR A 29 -10.03 -16.52 10.37
N GLY A 30 -8.92 -17.20 10.49
CA GLY A 30 -8.89 -18.65 10.43
C GLY A 30 -9.48 -19.19 9.12
N ASN A 31 -10.64 -19.82 9.20
CA ASN A 31 -11.38 -20.35 8.06
C ASN A 31 -12.56 -19.45 7.64
N TYR A 32 -12.79 -18.33 8.32
CA TYR A 32 -13.99 -17.49 8.15
C TYR A 32 -13.61 -16.13 7.55
N ALA A 33 -14.43 -15.63 6.63
CA ALA A 33 -14.15 -14.39 5.91
C ALA A 33 -15.31 -13.38 5.94
N THR A 34 -16.53 -13.82 6.28
CA THR A 34 -17.75 -13.01 6.27
C THR A 34 -18.38 -12.90 7.64
N PHE A 35 -19.23 -11.88 7.82
CA PHE A 35 -19.94 -11.68 9.09
C PHE A 35 -20.93 -12.81 9.39
N GLU A 36 -21.54 -13.38 8.36
CA GLU A 36 -22.44 -14.53 8.46
C GLU A 36 -21.69 -15.75 9.02
N GLU A 37 -20.49 -16.03 8.49
CA GLU A 37 -19.66 -17.12 9.01
C GLU A 37 -19.23 -16.86 10.45
N PHE A 38 -18.86 -15.64 10.81
CA PHE A 38 -18.55 -15.29 12.20
C PHE A 38 -19.75 -15.51 13.13
N GLN A 39 -20.95 -15.22 12.67
CA GLN A 39 -22.19 -15.42 13.42
C GLN A 39 -22.52 -16.92 13.55
N ASP A 40 -22.48 -17.67 12.46
CA ASP A 40 -22.79 -19.08 12.43
C ASP A 40 -21.86 -19.91 13.31
N PHE A 41 -20.61 -19.50 13.41
CA PHE A 41 -19.59 -20.14 14.23
C PHE A 41 -19.37 -19.47 15.59
N ASN A 42 -20.25 -18.55 15.99
CA ASN A 42 -20.23 -17.86 17.28
C ASN A 42 -18.87 -17.19 17.59
N VAL A 43 -18.19 -16.63 16.60
CA VAL A 43 -16.95 -15.90 16.82
C VAL A 43 -17.27 -14.62 17.58
N PRO A 44 -16.63 -14.34 18.74
CA PRO A 44 -16.91 -13.14 19.51
C PRO A 44 -16.59 -11.87 18.71
N LYS A 45 -17.50 -10.89 18.71
CA LYS A 45 -17.30 -9.61 18.04
C LYS A 45 -15.98 -8.91 18.42
N ALA A 46 -15.56 -9.05 19.69
CA ALA A 46 -14.30 -8.49 20.16
C ALA A 46 -13.09 -9.06 19.42
N GLU A 47 -13.07 -10.37 19.17
CA GLU A 47 -12.00 -11.04 18.43
C GLU A 47 -11.95 -10.57 16.96
N VAL A 48 -13.13 -10.39 16.35
CA VAL A 48 -13.22 -9.88 14.97
C VAL A 48 -12.74 -8.42 14.89
N ILE A 49 -13.06 -7.59 15.89
CA ILE A 49 -12.54 -6.23 16.00
C ILE A 49 -11.00 -6.23 16.07
N ASP A 50 -10.44 -7.06 16.92
CA ASP A 50 -8.97 -7.13 17.10
C ASP A 50 -8.29 -7.68 15.85
N TRP A 51 -8.92 -8.64 15.19
CA TRP A 51 -8.46 -9.13 13.89
C TRP A 51 -8.42 -8.02 12.83
N TYR A 52 -9.49 -7.25 12.69
CA TYR A 52 -9.53 -6.16 11.71
C TYR A 52 -8.52 -5.06 12.02
N ARG A 53 -8.29 -4.74 13.29
CA ARG A 53 -7.22 -3.83 13.71
C ARG A 53 -5.84 -4.36 13.33
N SER A 54 -5.61 -5.66 13.57
CA SER A 54 -4.34 -6.29 13.20
C SER A 54 -4.08 -6.26 11.70
N MET A 55 -5.11 -6.34 10.85
CA MET A 55 -4.96 -6.18 9.40
C MET A 55 -4.54 -4.76 9.00
N VAL A 56 -5.07 -3.73 9.67
CA VAL A 56 -4.62 -2.35 9.45
C VAL A 56 -3.15 -2.21 9.82
N ASP A 57 -2.76 -2.70 11.00
CA ASP A 57 -1.37 -2.61 11.47
C ASP A 57 -0.41 -3.43 10.61
N PHE A 58 -0.83 -4.60 10.15
CA PHE A 58 -0.07 -5.41 9.19
C PHE A 58 0.13 -4.66 7.87
N GLY A 59 -0.94 -4.07 7.33
CA GLY A 59 -0.87 -3.26 6.11
C GLY A 59 0.12 -2.11 6.23
N LEU A 60 0.15 -1.44 7.38
CA LEU A 60 1.10 -0.36 7.68
C LEU A 60 2.55 -0.85 7.85
N THR A 61 2.73 -1.97 8.53
CA THR A 61 4.06 -2.54 8.80
C THR A 61 4.74 -3.03 7.52
N TYR A 62 3.98 -3.71 6.67
CA TYR A 62 4.50 -4.35 5.47
C TYR A 62 4.20 -3.59 4.17
N ASN A 63 3.62 -2.38 4.25
CA ASN A 63 3.26 -1.56 3.09
C ASN A 63 2.43 -2.33 2.06
N THR A 64 1.42 -3.06 2.51
CA THR A 64 0.58 -3.91 1.67
C THR A 64 -0.90 -3.61 1.87
N ALA A 65 -1.71 -3.81 0.82
CA ALA A 65 -3.15 -3.74 0.91
C ALA A 65 -3.74 -5.07 1.39
N ARG A 66 -4.87 -5.00 2.09
CA ARG A 66 -5.67 -6.14 2.53
C ARG A 66 -7.12 -5.95 2.12
N LEU A 67 -7.76 -7.03 1.71
CA LEU A 67 -9.17 -7.04 1.37
C LEU A 67 -10.00 -7.58 2.54
N VAL A 68 -10.94 -6.76 2.98
CA VAL A 68 -12.04 -7.15 3.85
C VAL A 68 -13.29 -7.22 3.01
N TYR A 69 -14.05 -8.26 3.21
CA TYR A 69 -15.26 -8.54 2.46
C TYR A 69 -16.42 -8.83 3.43
N ALA A 70 -17.60 -8.37 3.10
CA ALA A 70 -18.83 -8.69 3.83
C ALA A 70 -20.02 -8.61 2.87
N HIS A 71 -21.05 -9.39 3.13
CA HIS A 71 -22.33 -9.27 2.46
C HIS A 71 -23.18 -8.17 3.12
N PRO A 72 -24.04 -7.46 2.38
CA PRO A 72 -24.85 -6.37 2.93
C PRO A 72 -25.72 -6.75 4.15
N PRO A 73 -26.40 -7.90 4.17
CA PRO A 73 -27.18 -8.32 5.34
C PRO A 73 -26.35 -8.46 6.61
N GLY A 74 -25.26 -9.20 6.56
CA GLY A 74 -24.36 -9.38 7.71
C GLY A 74 -23.69 -8.07 8.14
N ALA A 75 -23.39 -7.18 7.20
CA ALA A 75 -22.80 -5.88 7.53
C ALA A 75 -23.70 -5.00 8.40
N TYR A 76 -25.02 -5.12 8.30
CA TYR A 76 -25.96 -4.37 9.16
C TYR A 76 -25.91 -4.85 10.61
N GLU A 77 -25.92 -6.16 10.85
CA GLU A 77 -25.87 -6.76 12.17
C GLU A 77 -24.52 -6.56 12.87
N TRP A 78 -23.47 -6.41 12.08
CA TRP A 78 -22.10 -6.17 12.54
C TRP A 78 -21.63 -4.73 12.33
N LEU A 79 -22.57 -3.78 12.33
CA LEU A 79 -22.28 -2.37 12.07
C LEU A 79 -21.32 -1.75 13.10
N ASP A 80 -21.40 -2.17 14.35
CA ASP A 80 -20.49 -1.79 15.43
C ASP A 80 -19.05 -2.21 15.15
N VAL A 81 -18.83 -3.43 14.67
CA VAL A 81 -17.53 -3.95 14.26
C VAL A 81 -16.99 -3.17 13.07
N THR A 82 -17.83 -2.96 12.04
CA THR A 82 -17.47 -2.20 10.85
C THR A 82 -17.07 -0.76 11.20
N ARG A 83 -17.85 -0.08 12.05
CA ARG A 83 -17.54 1.29 12.50
C ARG A 83 -16.23 1.35 13.27
N ASN A 84 -15.97 0.37 14.15
CA ASN A 84 -14.72 0.30 14.90
C ASN A 84 -13.52 0.14 13.96
N PHE A 85 -13.63 -0.75 12.98
CA PHE A 85 -12.60 -0.99 11.98
C PHE A 85 -12.28 0.25 11.16
N ILE A 86 -13.32 0.94 10.64
CA ILE A 86 -13.15 2.19 9.88
C ILE A 86 -12.52 3.28 10.75
N ALA A 87 -13.01 3.45 11.98
CA ALA A 87 -12.46 4.44 12.92
C ALA A 87 -10.99 4.16 13.24
N TYR A 88 -10.63 2.90 13.45
CA TYR A 88 -9.25 2.51 13.70
C TYR A 88 -8.33 2.81 12.51
N GLY A 89 -8.73 2.46 11.30
CA GLY A 89 -7.96 2.80 10.10
C GLY A 89 -7.80 4.32 9.93
N ASN A 90 -8.87 5.09 10.14
CA ASN A 90 -8.85 6.55 10.06
C ASN A 90 -7.93 7.19 11.11
N SER A 91 -7.82 6.60 12.30
CA SER A 91 -6.93 7.08 13.37
C SER A 91 -5.45 7.04 13.01
N LYS A 92 -5.05 6.23 12.01
CA LYS A 92 -3.65 6.15 11.53
C LYS A 92 -3.23 7.36 10.69
N GLY A 93 -4.19 8.20 10.27
CA GLY A 93 -3.97 9.40 9.47
C GLY A 93 -3.89 9.14 7.96
N ALA A 94 -4.48 10.04 7.18
CA ALA A 94 -4.62 9.92 5.72
C ALA A 94 -3.29 9.86 4.95
N ASN A 95 -2.20 10.25 5.57
CA ASN A 95 -0.86 10.14 4.99
C ASN A 95 -0.24 8.74 5.12
N ARG A 96 -0.75 7.93 6.02
CA ARG A 96 -0.24 6.60 6.32
C ARG A 96 -1.19 5.49 5.88
N PHE A 97 -2.50 5.70 5.99
CA PHE A 97 -3.53 4.72 5.70
C PHE A 97 -4.65 5.32 4.85
N ARG A 98 -5.14 4.56 3.87
CA ARG A 98 -6.26 4.96 3.01
C ARG A 98 -7.16 3.78 2.72
N TRP A 99 -8.45 4.07 2.65
CA TRP A 99 -9.46 3.14 2.17
C TRP A 99 -9.54 3.20 0.64
N TYR A 100 -9.59 2.03 0.03
CA TYR A 100 -9.80 1.87 -1.42
C TYR A 100 -10.91 0.85 -1.67
N THR A 101 -11.73 1.09 -2.70
CA THR A 101 -12.50 0.01 -3.32
C THR A 101 -11.56 -0.88 -4.13
N ILE A 102 -11.98 -2.11 -4.42
CA ILE A 102 -11.18 -3.03 -5.28
C ILE A 102 -10.92 -2.39 -6.64
N GLU A 103 -11.95 -1.78 -7.24
CA GLU A 103 -11.84 -1.07 -8.53
C GLU A 103 -10.76 0.01 -8.48
N ARG A 104 -10.85 0.91 -7.52
CA ARG A 104 -9.87 1.99 -7.37
C ARG A 104 -8.45 1.48 -7.11
N LEU A 105 -8.31 0.37 -6.39
CA LEU A 105 -7.00 -0.25 -6.19
C LEU A 105 -6.47 -0.87 -7.48
N ALA A 106 -7.33 -1.52 -8.28
CA ALA A 106 -6.95 -2.07 -9.58
C ALA A 106 -6.50 -0.97 -10.56
N ASP A 107 -7.21 0.17 -10.60
CA ASP A 107 -6.84 1.35 -11.39
C ASP A 107 -5.49 1.93 -10.95
N PHE A 108 -5.27 2.05 -9.63
CA PHE A 108 -3.98 2.47 -9.10
C PHE A 108 -2.85 1.52 -9.52
N MET A 109 -3.08 0.21 -9.45
CA MET A 109 -2.09 -0.79 -9.84
C MET A 109 -1.82 -0.78 -11.34
N ALA A 110 -2.84 -0.64 -12.18
CA ALA A 110 -2.70 -0.50 -13.62
C ALA A 110 -1.90 0.77 -13.99
N LYS A 111 -2.17 1.86 -13.31
CA LYS A 111 -1.40 3.10 -13.43
C LYS A 111 0.05 2.92 -12.98
N ARG A 112 0.28 2.29 -11.84
CA ARG A 112 1.63 2.00 -11.32
C ARG A 112 2.47 1.18 -12.30
N ASP A 113 1.87 0.22 -13.00
CA ASP A 113 2.58 -0.60 -14.00
C ASP A 113 3.12 0.22 -15.18
N GLN A 114 2.54 1.39 -15.44
CA GLN A 114 2.98 2.29 -16.52
C GLN A 114 4.08 3.26 -16.08
N VAL A 115 4.40 3.30 -14.78
CA VAL A 115 5.48 4.14 -14.27
C VAL A 115 6.81 3.59 -14.76
N ARG A 116 7.61 4.43 -15.39
CA ARG A 116 9.02 4.18 -15.73
C ARG A 116 9.87 4.97 -14.77
N TRP A 117 10.90 4.33 -14.20
CA TRP A 117 11.82 5.05 -13.33
C TRP A 117 13.23 4.50 -13.46
N SER A 118 14.21 5.35 -13.19
CA SER A 118 15.63 5.01 -13.25
C SER A 118 16.40 5.70 -12.13
N GLN A 119 17.56 5.12 -11.81
CA GLN A 119 18.56 5.71 -10.92
C GLN A 119 19.87 5.83 -11.69
N THR A 120 20.48 6.99 -11.65
CA THR A 120 21.76 7.27 -12.31
C THR A 120 22.75 7.85 -11.29
N PRO A 121 23.95 7.24 -11.12
CA PRO A 121 24.99 7.83 -10.29
C PRO A 121 25.42 9.19 -10.83
N LEU A 122 25.66 10.14 -9.92
CA LEU A 122 26.21 11.45 -10.23
C LEU A 122 27.68 11.52 -9.80
N PRO A 123 28.50 12.39 -10.41
CA PRO A 123 29.90 12.58 -10.01
C PRO A 123 30.06 13.00 -8.53
N THR A 124 29.02 13.55 -7.93
CA THR A 124 28.99 13.93 -6.51
C THR A 124 28.80 12.76 -5.54
N GLY A 125 28.70 11.51 -6.04
CA GLY A 125 28.35 10.34 -5.24
C GLY A 125 26.86 10.22 -4.88
N ALA A 126 26.02 11.16 -5.31
CA ALA A 126 24.57 11.06 -5.18
C ALA A 126 23.98 10.24 -6.32
N LEU A 127 22.74 9.74 -6.11
CA LEU A 127 21.93 9.11 -7.16
C LEU A 127 20.87 10.10 -7.64
N GLN A 128 20.78 10.30 -8.96
CA GLN A 128 19.64 10.99 -9.57
C GLN A 128 18.54 9.97 -9.81
N VAL A 129 17.36 10.19 -9.23
CA VAL A 129 16.14 9.42 -9.52
C VAL A 129 15.27 10.22 -10.47
N VAL A 130 14.83 9.59 -11.54
CA VAL A 130 13.86 10.15 -12.49
C VAL A 130 12.72 9.15 -12.64
N ALA A 131 11.48 9.64 -12.55
CA ALA A 131 10.32 8.81 -12.81
C ALA A 131 9.35 9.53 -13.76
N SER A 132 8.67 8.76 -14.60
CA SER A 132 7.71 9.27 -15.58
C SER A 132 6.50 8.35 -15.72
N HIS A 133 5.39 8.95 -16.15
CA HIS A 133 4.16 8.27 -16.50
C HIS A 133 3.51 8.97 -17.70
N PRO A 134 2.89 8.26 -18.66
CA PRO A 134 2.31 8.87 -19.86
C PRO A 134 1.29 9.97 -19.59
N SER A 135 0.52 9.88 -18.50
CA SER A 135 -0.46 10.90 -18.12
C SER A 135 -0.06 11.64 -16.84
N SER A 136 0.03 10.97 -15.71
CA SER A 136 0.27 11.61 -14.41
C SER A 136 0.83 10.65 -13.38
N LEU A 137 1.80 11.12 -12.58
CA LEU A 137 2.35 10.43 -11.42
C LEU A 137 1.54 10.66 -10.13
N ALA A 138 0.41 11.37 -10.18
CA ALA A 138 -0.42 11.58 -8.98
C ALA A 138 -0.69 10.26 -8.25
N GLU A 139 -0.67 10.31 -6.92
CA GLU A 139 -0.80 9.19 -5.98
C GLU A 139 0.44 8.27 -5.87
N MET A 140 1.44 8.39 -6.75
CA MET A 140 2.69 7.64 -6.61
C MET A 140 3.55 8.20 -5.48
N VAL A 141 4.13 7.28 -4.70
CA VAL A 141 5.03 7.62 -3.59
C VAL A 141 6.26 6.72 -3.65
N TRP A 142 7.43 7.33 -3.51
CA TRP A 142 8.69 6.61 -3.32
C TRP A 142 9.07 6.66 -1.84
N SER A 143 9.22 5.50 -1.23
CA SER A 143 9.71 5.35 0.14
C SER A 143 11.23 5.22 0.11
N VAL A 144 11.91 6.23 0.63
CA VAL A 144 13.38 6.28 0.68
C VAL A 144 13.83 5.96 2.10
N PRO A 145 14.54 4.84 2.35
CA PRO A 145 15.00 4.45 3.69
C PRO A 145 15.96 5.49 4.28
N LYS A 146 15.67 5.97 5.49
CA LYS A 146 16.49 7.00 6.17
C LYS A 146 17.81 6.46 6.68
N ASP A 147 17.87 5.18 6.99
CA ASP A 147 19.13 4.51 7.35
C ASP A 147 20.13 4.54 6.20
N ARG A 148 19.67 4.42 4.95
CA ARG A 148 20.51 4.38 3.76
C ARG A 148 20.75 5.73 3.11
N TYR A 149 19.78 6.65 3.21
CA TYR A 149 19.82 7.92 2.49
C TYR A 149 19.43 9.11 3.37
N LEU A 150 20.10 10.22 3.16
CA LEU A 150 19.69 11.50 3.70
C LEU A 150 18.38 11.96 3.04
N LYS A 151 17.79 13.02 3.61
CA LYS A 151 16.57 13.63 3.04
C LYS A 151 16.77 13.96 1.56
N PRO A 152 15.88 13.51 0.65
CA PRO A 152 15.96 13.81 -0.77
C PRO A 152 16.07 15.31 -1.06
N THR A 153 16.94 15.66 -2.00
CA THR A 153 17.22 17.03 -2.43
C THR A 153 16.95 17.20 -3.93
N SER A 154 17.01 18.45 -4.45
CA SER A 154 16.78 18.77 -5.87
C SER A 154 15.47 18.18 -6.39
N VAL A 155 14.40 18.33 -5.59
CA VAL A 155 13.10 17.69 -5.84
C VAL A 155 12.29 18.55 -6.81
N THR A 156 11.89 17.95 -7.93
CA THR A 156 10.99 18.54 -8.93
C THR A 156 9.80 17.61 -9.16
N GLY A 157 8.61 18.16 -9.26
CA GLY A 157 7.39 17.38 -9.53
C GLY A 157 6.88 16.55 -8.34
N ALA A 158 7.45 16.74 -7.14
CA ALA A 158 7.07 16.02 -5.93
C ALA A 158 7.20 16.90 -4.69
N THR A 159 6.73 16.37 -3.54
CA THR A 159 6.99 16.90 -2.19
C THR A 159 7.65 15.81 -1.35
N VAL A 160 8.45 16.22 -0.35
CA VAL A 160 9.10 15.29 0.57
C VAL A 160 8.54 15.50 1.97
N SER A 161 8.11 14.41 2.60
CA SER A 161 7.64 14.42 3.99
C SER A 161 8.30 13.32 4.80
N ASP A 162 8.25 13.46 6.11
CA ASP A 162 8.66 12.42 7.06
C ASP A 162 7.60 11.32 7.13
N GLY A 163 8.02 10.07 7.01
CA GLY A 163 7.21 8.87 7.14
C GLY A 163 7.75 7.88 8.17
N GLY A 164 8.42 8.37 9.21
CA GLY A 164 9.06 7.53 10.23
C GLY A 164 10.40 6.99 9.76
N ALA A 165 10.52 5.69 9.48
CA ALA A 165 11.73 5.08 8.97
C ALA A 165 12.10 5.48 7.52
N PHE A 166 11.19 6.17 6.83
CA PHE A 166 11.36 6.55 5.43
C PHE A 166 11.15 8.05 5.21
N TRP A 167 11.82 8.62 4.21
CA TRP A 167 11.39 9.84 3.54
C TRP A 167 10.36 9.45 2.48
N LEU A 168 9.21 10.12 2.46
CA LEU A 168 8.15 9.89 1.48
C LEU A 168 8.22 10.96 0.40
N VAL A 169 8.64 10.58 -0.81
CA VAL A 169 8.63 11.46 -1.99
C VAL A 169 7.30 11.26 -2.70
N LYS A 170 6.36 12.18 -2.47
CA LYS A 170 4.99 12.13 -3.01
C LYS A 170 4.92 12.91 -4.30
N ALA A 171 4.61 12.22 -5.41
CA ALA A 171 4.44 12.88 -6.69
C ALA A 171 3.26 13.84 -6.69
N ARG A 172 3.42 14.97 -7.38
CA ARG A 172 2.33 15.86 -7.78
C ARG A 172 1.63 15.30 -9.03
N ALA A 173 0.57 15.97 -9.48
CA ALA A 173 -0.13 15.61 -10.71
C ALA A 173 0.66 16.05 -11.97
N VAL A 174 1.86 15.47 -12.15
CA VAL A 174 2.78 15.75 -13.27
C VAL A 174 3.18 14.48 -13.97
N GLY A 175 3.58 14.56 -15.24
CA GLY A 175 4.05 13.41 -16.01
C GLY A 175 5.47 12.96 -15.65
N THR A 176 6.27 13.82 -15.03
CA THR A 176 7.66 13.51 -14.68
C THR A 176 8.04 14.12 -13.33
N LEU A 177 8.79 13.38 -12.52
CA LEU A 177 9.43 13.90 -11.32
C LEU A 177 10.93 13.57 -11.32
N ARG A 178 11.69 14.34 -10.52
CA ARG A 178 13.11 14.10 -10.27
C ARG A 178 13.46 14.43 -8.83
N PHE A 179 14.43 13.70 -8.28
CA PHE A 179 15.05 14.00 -6.99
C PHE A 179 16.42 13.35 -6.87
N GLN A 180 17.23 13.83 -5.92
CA GLN A 180 18.55 13.28 -5.64
C GLN A 180 18.60 12.61 -4.28
N LEU A 181 19.32 11.48 -4.22
CA LEU A 181 19.58 10.72 -3.01
C LEU A 181 21.07 10.78 -2.70
N LYS A 182 21.43 11.32 -1.54
CA LYS A 182 22.79 11.23 -1.00
C LYS A 182 22.86 10.05 -0.02
N PRO A 183 23.89 9.19 -0.11
CA PRO A 183 24.10 8.14 0.89
C PRO A 183 24.16 8.72 2.31
N ASN A 184 23.59 8.02 3.26
CA ASN A 184 23.73 8.35 4.66
C ASN A 184 25.15 7.91 5.13
N PRO A 185 26.02 8.82 5.57
CA PRO A 185 27.39 8.47 5.98
C PRO A 185 27.44 7.52 7.17
N ASN A 186 26.36 7.43 7.94
CA ASN A 186 26.25 6.55 9.09
C ASN A 186 25.71 5.15 8.74
N TYR A 187 25.35 4.91 7.46
CA TYR A 187 24.87 3.61 7.02
C TYR A 187 25.99 2.57 7.09
N ARG A 188 25.74 1.47 7.80
CA ARG A 188 26.60 0.28 7.84
C ARG A 188 25.82 -0.87 7.20
N PRO A 189 26.21 -1.38 6.03
CA PRO A 189 25.61 -2.59 5.50
C PRO A 189 25.90 -3.75 6.48
N ALA A 190 24.85 -4.58 6.69
CA ALA A 190 24.95 -5.79 7.51
C ALA A 190 25.75 -6.86 6.76
#